data_cfc14a06c2c0b66d02457bb8b36589bb
#
_entry.id   cfc14a06c2c0b66d02457bb8b36589bb
#
_cell.length_a   1.000
_cell.length_b   1.000
_cell.length_c   1.000
_cell.angle_alpha   90.00
_cell.angle_beta   90.00
_cell.angle_gamma   90.00
#
_symmetry.space_group_name_H-M   'P 1'
#
loop_
_entity.id
_entity.type
_entity.pdbx_description
1 polymer ?
#
loop_
_entity_poly.entity_id
_entity_poly.type
_entity_poly.pdbx_seq_one_letter_code
_entity_poly.pdbx_strand_id
1 'polypeptide(L)'
;MDTVFSRRTYLRRALLGGGLAWLALFLLCFGIASIDYFGGRPEFWDTLSRTQLSTDEAYLAFGRSRVLANLYQSAAVFALGACLGLSTLPFDETWTQFRLLSWLHFPVTCLCAAAALWFVADSPWAALGIGALCYLAVFLCRWLCWYGELLDLRRGLRLDAPPSPLRWRETLPYLPAAALLGIALPLLARLCDGPDVPFFSGLLYPFLLLPIGSFLAGMALGRHRGFCPLFPLACALCYLPMVFLLFNATALFHLLLTAVPALLGNGLAALLRRKREK
;
A
#
# COMPACT_ATOMS: atom_id res chain seq x y z
N MET A 1 -17.61 13.82 -26.85
CA MET A 1 -17.40 12.87 -25.75
C MET A 1 -16.41 13.54 -24.81
N ASP A 2 -16.93 14.33 -23.89
CA ASP A 2 -16.10 15.09 -22.98
C ASP A 2 -15.61 14.17 -21.88
N THR A 3 -14.30 13.94 -21.84
CA THR A 3 -13.67 13.20 -20.75
C THR A 3 -13.92 14.01 -19.46
N VAL A 4 -14.54 13.39 -18.46
CA VAL A 4 -14.89 13.99 -17.15
C VAL A 4 -13.67 14.65 -16.49
N PHE A 5 -12.46 14.22 -16.86
CA PHE A 5 -11.21 14.80 -16.40
C PHE A 5 -10.38 15.38 -17.55
N SER A 6 -9.94 16.62 -17.36
CA SER A 6 -9.03 17.27 -18.32
C SER A 6 -7.66 16.54 -18.33
N ARG A 7 -6.94 16.61 -19.48
CA ARG A 7 -5.55 16.11 -19.59
C ARG A 7 -4.63 16.63 -18.47
N ARG A 8 -4.90 17.86 -17.99
CA ARG A 8 -4.16 18.46 -16.87
C ARG A 8 -4.34 17.69 -15.56
N THR A 9 -5.52 17.11 -15.31
CA THR A 9 -5.79 16.33 -14.10
C THR A 9 -5.00 15.03 -14.10
N TYR A 10 -4.94 14.33 -15.25
CA TYR A 10 -4.13 13.11 -15.39
C TYR A 10 -2.65 13.41 -15.20
N LEU A 11 -2.13 14.44 -15.88
CA LEU A 11 -0.74 14.85 -15.76
C LEU A 11 -0.38 15.24 -14.31
N ARG A 12 -1.23 16.04 -13.65
CA ARG A 12 -1.03 16.43 -12.26
C ARG A 12 -0.97 15.22 -11.32
N ARG A 13 -1.85 14.24 -11.49
CA ARG A 13 -1.87 13.02 -10.66
C ARG A 13 -0.65 12.13 -10.92
N ALA A 14 -0.24 11.98 -12.17
CA ALA A 14 0.98 11.26 -12.52
C ALA A 14 2.23 11.93 -11.91
N LEU A 15 2.35 13.25 -12.07
CA LEU A 15 3.48 14.01 -11.50
C LEU A 15 3.51 13.96 -9.97
N LEU A 16 2.35 14.09 -9.32
CA LEU A 16 2.25 13.99 -7.86
C LEU A 16 2.60 12.58 -7.38
N GLY A 17 2.07 11.53 -8.01
CA GLY A 17 2.37 10.15 -7.66
C GLY A 17 3.85 9.82 -7.86
N GLY A 18 4.41 10.20 -9.01
CA GLY A 18 5.83 10.02 -9.31
C GLY A 18 6.73 10.81 -8.36
N GLY A 19 6.41 12.07 -8.11
CA GLY A 19 7.17 12.92 -7.18
C GLY A 19 7.14 12.42 -5.75
N LEU A 20 5.98 11.96 -5.25
CA LEU A 20 5.86 11.38 -3.91
C LEU A 20 6.64 10.06 -3.77
N ALA A 21 6.59 9.19 -4.79
CA ALA A 21 7.35 7.95 -4.77
C ALA A 21 8.87 8.21 -4.80
N TRP A 22 9.31 9.16 -5.62
CA TRP A 22 10.70 9.57 -5.67
C TRP A 22 11.17 10.21 -4.36
N LEU A 23 10.36 11.10 -3.78
CA LEU A 23 10.64 11.72 -2.48
C LEU A 23 10.72 10.67 -1.36
N ALA A 24 9.80 9.69 -1.35
CA ALA A 24 9.83 8.61 -0.38
C ALA A 24 11.12 7.77 -0.49
N LEU A 25 11.55 7.45 -1.72
CA LEU A 25 12.81 6.78 -1.98
C LEU A 25 13.99 7.62 -1.45
N PHE A 26 14.02 8.91 -1.78
CA PHE A 26 15.09 9.82 -1.34
C PHE A 26 15.18 9.89 0.19
N LEU A 27 14.03 10.06 0.87
CA LEU A 27 13.97 10.11 2.33
C LEU A 27 14.40 8.78 2.98
N LEU A 28 14.05 7.65 2.38
CA LEU A 28 14.51 6.34 2.83
C LEU A 28 16.02 6.22 2.73
N CYS A 29 16.60 6.53 1.57
CA CYS A 29 18.05 6.49 1.35
C CYS A 29 18.79 7.45 2.26
N PHE A 30 18.27 8.66 2.42
CA PHE A 30 18.82 9.66 3.34
C PHE A 30 18.79 9.18 4.79
N GLY A 31 17.67 8.55 5.22
CA GLY A 31 17.53 7.99 6.57
C GLY A 31 18.55 6.89 6.84
N ILE A 32 18.71 5.94 5.90
CA ILE A 32 19.69 4.86 6.02
C ILE A 32 21.11 5.44 6.10
N ALA A 33 21.48 6.36 5.20
CA ALA A 33 22.79 6.99 5.20
C ALA A 33 23.07 7.77 6.50
N SER A 34 22.03 8.39 7.08
CA SER A 34 22.14 9.08 8.36
C SER A 34 22.41 8.12 9.52
N ILE A 35 21.71 6.98 9.55
CA ILE A 35 21.91 5.93 10.56
C ILE A 35 23.34 5.38 10.48
N ASP A 36 23.84 5.10 9.28
CA ASP A 36 25.22 4.63 9.07
C ASP A 36 26.25 5.66 9.50
N TYR A 37 26.03 6.96 9.20
CA TYR A 37 26.90 8.05 9.61
C TYR A 37 26.99 8.17 11.13
N PHE A 38 25.86 8.18 11.83
CA PHE A 38 25.81 8.22 13.29
C PHE A 38 26.31 6.92 13.94
N GLY A 39 26.27 5.80 13.22
CA GLY A 39 26.85 4.50 13.60
C GLY A 39 28.38 4.43 13.48
N GLY A 40 29.07 5.53 13.13
CA GLY A 40 30.52 5.61 13.09
C GLY A 40 31.17 5.34 11.72
N ARG A 41 30.38 5.31 10.63
CA ARG A 41 30.91 5.28 9.27
C ARG A 41 31.05 6.71 8.72
N PRO A 42 32.25 7.23 8.50
CA PRO A 42 32.46 8.67 8.26
C PRO A 42 32.05 9.16 6.87
N GLU A 43 31.69 8.26 5.95
CA GLU A 43 31.47 8.60 4.55
C GLU A 43 29.98 8.73 4.20
N PHE A 44 29.28 9.71 4.77
CA PHE A 44 27.86 9.96 4.54
C PHE A 44 27.49 10.03 3.03
N TRP A 45 28.25 10.80 2.25
CA TRP A 45 27.96 10.98 0.82
C TRP A 45 28.24 9.73 -0.01
N ASP A 46 29.24 8.95 0.34
CA ASP A 46 29.49 7.67 -0.31
C ASP A 46 28.40 6.65 0.05
N THR A 47 28.03 6.58 1.33
CA THR A 47 26.91 5.76 1.79
C THR A 47 25.60 6.17 1.13
N LEU A 48 25.29 7.47 1.05
CA LEU A 48 24.08 7.96 0.37
C LEU A 48 24.09 7.58 -1.11
N SER A 49 25.23 7.68 -1.79
CA SER A 49 25.35 7.30 -3.21
C SER A 49 25.22 5.79 -3.43
N ARG A 50 25.67 4.98 -2.48
CA ARG A 50 25.53 3.50 -2.50
C ARG A 50 24.13 3.06 -2.13
N THR A 51 23.49 3.76 -1.18
CA THR A 51 22.14 3.42 -0.70
C THR A 51 21.05 3.82 -1.69
N GLN A 52 21.37 4.62 -2.70
CA GLN A 52 20.44 4.94 -3.80
C GLN A 52 20.17 3.72 -4.71
N LEU A 53 19.92 2.56 -4.08
CA LEU A 53 19.47 1.32 -4.73
C LEU A 53 20.37 0.85 -5.90
N SER A 54 21.57 1.40 -6.04
CA SER A 54 22.55 0.82 -6.95
C SER A 54 23.21 -0.34 -6.23
N THR A 55 22.56 -1.51 -6.30
CA THR A 55 23.24 -2.77 -5.99
C THR A 55 24.50 -2.87 -6.84
N ASP A 56 25.47 -3.62 -6.40
CA ASP A 56 26.69 -3.87 -7.22
C ASP A 56 26.33 -4.41 -8.60
N GLU A 57 25.22 -5.14 -8.73
CA GLU A 57 24.69 -5.63 -10.00
C GLU A 57 24.24 -4.50 -10.92
N ALA A 58 23.49 -3.51 -10.40
CA ALA A 58 23.11 -2.34 -11.19
C ALA A 58 24.33 -1.53 -11.63
N TYR A 59 25.29 -1.34 -10.73
CA TYR A 59 26.54 -0.66 -11.04
C TYR A 59 27.30 -1.36 -12.16
N LEU A 60 27.38 -2.70 -12.13
CA LEU A 60 28.02 -3.49 -13.19
C LEU A 60 27.22 -3.44 -14.50
N ALA A 61 25.90 -3.55 -14.45
CA ALA A 61 25.01 -3.51 -15.62
C ALA A 61 25.10 -2.18 -16.37
N PHE A 62 25.32 -1.07 -15.67
CA PHE A 62 25.49 0.26 -16.27
C PHE A 62 26.95 0.66 -16.49
N GLY A 63 27.81 -0.31 -16.79
CA GLY A 63 29.21 -0.06 -17.18
C GLY A 63 30.03 0.61 -16.08
N ARG A 64 29.76 0.27 -14.81
CA ARG A 64 30.38 0.85 -13.61
C ARG A 64 30.11 2.35 -13.41
N SER A 65 28.99 2.86 -13.94
CA SER A 65 28.54 4.23 -13.74
C SER A 65 27.45 4.32 -12.67
N ARG A 66 27.78 4.80 -11.47
CA ARG A 66 26.81 5.05 -10.40
C ARG A 66 25.76 6.08 -10.79
N VAL A 67 26.15 7.09 -11.59
CA VAL A 67 25.21 8.12 -12.05
C VAL A 67 24.12 7.52 -12.93
N LEU A 68 24.46 6.65 -13.87
CA LEU A 68 23.50 6.00 -14.75
C LEU A 68 22.58 5.03 -13.96
N ALA A 69 23.14 4.25 -13.03
CA ALA A 69 22.35 3.37 -12.18
C ALA A 69 21.33 4.14 -11.34
N ASN A 70 21.75 5.27 -10.74
CA ASN A 70 20.88 6.12 -9.94
C ASN A 70 19.81 6.83 -10.77
N LEU A 71 20.14 7.29 -11.97
CA LEU A 71 19.19 7.89 -12.91
C LEU A 71 18.12 6.86 -13.33
N TYR A 72 18.56 5.66 -13.70
CA TYR A 72 17.63 4.56 -14.01
C TYR A 72 16.66 4.30 -12.87
N GLN A 73 17.18 4.10 -11.66
CA GLN A 73 16.37 3.79 -10.50
C GLN A 73 15.40 4.91 -10.16
N SER A 74 15.86 6.16 -10.19
CA SER A 74 15.01 7.33 -9.98
C SER A 74 13.89 7.42 -11.01
N ALA A 75 14.21 7.20 -12.29
CA ALA A 75 13.22 7.22 -13.36
C ALA A 75 12.21 6.06 -13.23
N ALA A 76 12.65 4.85 -12.90
CA ALA A 76 11.80 3.68 -12.72
C ALA A 76 10.84 3.84 -11.53
N VAL A 77 11.33 4.33 -10.38
CA VAL A 77 10.49 4.61 -9.21
C VAL A 77 9.50 5.74 -9.49
N PHE A 78 9.94 6.79 -10.19
CA PHE A 78 9.04 7.87 -10.61
C PHE A 78 7.94 7.36 -11.54
N ALA A 79 8.28 6.52 -12.52
CA ALA A 79 7.31 5.91 -13.44
C ALA A 79 6.30 5.02 -12.70
N LEU A 80 6.76 4.18 -11.76
CA LEU A 80 5.88 3.38 -10.91
C LEU A 80 4.94 4.26 -10.09
N GLY A 81 5.46 5.28 -9.43
CA GLY A 81 4.66 6.23 -8.66
C GLY A 81 3.65 7.00 -9.52
N ALA A 82 4.02 7.36 -10.75
CA ALA A 82 3.11 7.98 -11.71
C ALA A 82 1.96 7.03 -12.10
N CYS A 83 2.25 5.76 -12.37
CA CYS A 83 1.24 4.74 -12.63
C CYS A 83 0.29 4.56 -11.43
N LEU A 84 0.83 4.45 -10.22
CA LEU A 84 0.02 4.36 -8.99
C LEU A 84 -0.81 5.63 -8.76
N GLY A 85 -0.26 6.81 -9.04
CA GLY A 85 -0.99 8.07 -8.98
C GLY A 85 -2.15 8.14 -9.98
N LEU A 86 -1.97 7.63 -11.19
CA LEU A 86 -3.03 7.52 -12.20
C LEU A 86 -4.12 6.54 -11.78
N SER A 87 -3.77 5.42 -11.14
CA SER A 87 -4.76 4.44 -10.67
C SER A 87 -5.71 4.99 -9.60
N THR A 88 -5.41 6.15 -9.01
CA THR A 88 -6.33 6.84 -8.07
C THR A 88 -7.45 7.59 -8.78
N LEU A 89 -7.36 7.83 -10.09
CA LEU A 89 -8.43 8.48 -10.85
C LEU A 89 -9.51 7.47 -11.27
N PRO A 90 -10.79 7.85 -11.30
CA PRO A 90 -11.81 7.04 -11.93
C PRO A 90 -11.50 6.92 -13.43
N PHE A 91 -11.29 5.69 -13.89
CA PHE A 91 -11.26 5.40 -15.30
C PHE A 91 -12.71 5.47 -15.79
N ASP A 92 -12.99 6.36 -16.66
CA ASP A 92 -14.23 6.75 -17.31
C ASP A 92 -15.55 6.04 -16.91
N GLU A 93 -16.67 6.73 -17.09
CA GLU A 93 -18.02 6.28 -16.70
C GLU A 93 -18.54 5.12 -17.55
N THR A 94 -17.95 4.88 -18.75
CA THR A 94 -18.37 3.78 -19.61
C THR A 94 -17.63 2.48 -19.26
N TRP A 95 -18.42 1.41 -19.02
CA TRP A 95 -17.87 0.09 -18.68
C TRP A 95 -16.84 -0.45 -19.70
N THR A 96 -16.97 -0.09 -20.97
CA THR A 96 -16.06 -0.55 -22.02
C THR A 96 -14.69 0.14 -21.93
N GLN A 97 -14.67 1.45 -21.70
CA GLN A 97 -13.43 2.20 -21.53
C GLN A 97 -12.75 1.87 -20.21
N PHE A 98 -13.53 1.68 -19.13
CA PHE A 98 -13.01 1.21 -17.85
C PHE A 98 -12.25 -0.12 -17.99
N ARG A 99 -12.82 -1.10 -18.70
CA ARG A 99 -12.16 -2.39 -18.93
C ARG A 99 -10.88 -2.21 -19.75
N LEU A 100 -10.93 -1.50 -20.87
CA LEU A 100 -9.78 -1.32 -21.77
C LEU A 100 -8.63 -0.61 -21.04
N LEU A 101 -8.91 0.48 -20.36
CA LEU A 101 -7.91 1.24 -19.61
C LEU A 101 -7.33 0.42 -18.44
N SER A 102 -8.15 -0.34 -17.72
CA SER A 102 -7.67 -1.21 -16.64
C SER A 102 -6.77 -2.33 -17.18
N TRP A 103 -7.15 -2.96 -18.30
CA TRP A 103 -6.34 -4.00 -18.95
C TRP A 103 -4.99 -3.50 -19.46
N LEU A 104 -4.92 -2.25 -19.92
CA LEU A 104 -3.67 -1.64 -20.37
C LEU A 104 -2.84 -1.13 -19.19
N HIS A 105 -3.47 -0.47 -18.23
CA HIS A 105 -2.80 0.17 -17.10
C HIS A 105 -2.18 -0.86 -16.13
N PHE A 106 -2.85 -1.98 -15.90
CA PHE A 106 -2.36 -3.04 -15.02
C PHE A 106 -0.98 -3.59 -15.47
N PRO A 107 -0.81 -4.10 -16.71
CA PRO A 107 0.49 -4.60 -17.12
C PRO A 107 1.57 -3.52 -17.18
N VAL A 108 1.22 -2.29 -17.56
CA VAL A 108 2.18 -1.17 -17.53
C VAL A 108 2.67 -0.90 -16.10
N THR A 109 1.78 -0.91 -15.12
CA THR A 109 2.15 -0.74 -13.70
C THR A 109 3.04 -1.88 -13.22
N CYS A 110 2.72 -3.13 -13.58
CA CYS A 110 3.55 -4.29 -13.25
C CYS A 110 4.96 -4.20 -13.90
N LEU A 111 5.05 -3.75 -15.15
CA LEU A 111 6.33 -3.54 -15.83
C LEU A 111 7.14 -2.40 -15.19
N CYS A 112 6.51 -1.30 -14.80
CA CYS A 112 7.17 -0.23 -14.06
C CYS A 112 7.68 -0.71 -12.69
N ALA A 113 6.91 -1.56 -12.00
CA ALA A 113 7.34 -2.17 -10.75
C ALA A 113 8.52 -3.13 -10.96
N ALA A 114 8.45 -3.96 -12.01
CA ALA A 114 9.56 -4.84 -12.38
C ALA A 114 10.83 -4.04 -12.68
N ALA A 115 10.72 -2.94 -13.43
CA ALA A 115 11.85 -2.05 -13.71
C ALA A 115 12.39 -1.39 -12.43
N ALA A 116 11.52 -0.90 -11.55
CA ALA A 116 11.92 -0.26 -10.30
C ALA A 116 12.59 -1.22 -9.31
N LEU A 117 12.23 -2.49 -9.34
CA LEU A 117 12.71 -3.51 -8.42
C LEU A 117 13.72 -4.48 -9.05
N TRP A 118 14.11 -4.27 -10.32
CA TRP A 118 14.95 -5.18 -11.11
C TRP A 118 16.23 -5.60 -10.39
N PHE A 119 16.89 -4.65 -9.73
CA PHE A 119 18.15 -4.89 -9.03
C PHE A 119 17.99 -5.09 -7.51
N VAL A 120 16.75 -5.09 -7.00
CA VAL A 120 16.44 -5.24 -5.57
C VAL A 120 15.75 -6.56 -5.28
N ALA A 121 14.94 -7.04 -6.24
CA ALA A 121 14.23 -8.31 -6.09
C ALA A 121 15.11 -9.46 -6.60
N ASP A 122 15.14 -10.56 -5.83
CA ASP A 122 15.90 -11.76 -6.18
C ASP A 122 15.46 -12.41 -7.50
N SER A 123 14.29 -12.04 -8.01
CA SER A 123 13.79 -12.52 -9.29
C SER A 123 12.86 -11.52 -9.99
N PRO A 124 12.84 -11.49 -11.34
CA PRO A 124 11.88 -10.67 -12.10
C PRO A 124 10.41 -11.00 -11.78
N TRP A 125 10.12 -12.24 -11.45
CA TRP A 125 8.78 -12.71 -11.09
C TRP A 125 8.32 -12.12 -9.75
N ALA A 126 9.22 -12.02 -8.77
CA ALA A 126 8.94 -11.34 -7.51
C ALA A 126 8.63 -9.86 -7.74
N ALA A 127 9.41 -9.16 -8.57
CA ALA A 127 9.19 -7.76 -8.92
C ALA A 127 7.84 -7.53 -9.60
N LEU A 128 7.46 -8.40 -10.56
CA LEU A 128 6.13 -8.36 -11.20
C LEU A 128 5.00 -8.62 -10.19
N GLY A 129 5.19 -9.61 -9.31
CA GLY A 129 4.24 -9.94 -8.25
C GLY A 129 4.01 -8.77 -7.28
N ILE A 130 5.07 -8.07 -6.89
CA ILE A 130 5.02 -6.86 -6.07
C ILE A 130 4.21 -5.77 -6.78
N GLY A 131 4.48 -5.55 -8.08
CA GLY A 131 3.73 -4.59 -8.88
C GLY A 131 2.24 -4.90 -8.95
N ALA A 132 1.90 -6.16 -9.17
CA ALA A 132 0.51 -6.62 -9.18
C ALA A 132 -0.18 -6.40 -7.82
N LEU A 133 0.48 -6.72 -6.71
CA LEU A 133 -0.05 -6.52 -5.36
C LEU A 133 -0.21 -5.02 -5.03
N CYS A 134 0.75 -4.18 -5.38
CA CYS A 134 0.62 -2.72 -5.24
C CYS A 134 -0.57 -2.18 -6.03
N TYR A 135 -0.74 -2.63 -7.27
CA TYR A 135 -1.89 -2.25 -8.09
C TYR A 135 -3.21 -2.68 -7.47
N LEU A 136 -3.30 -3.94 -7.04
CA LEU A 136 -4.49 -4.48 -6.37
C LEU A 136 -4.79 -3.74 -5.06
N ALA A 137 -3.77 -3.36 -4.30
CA ALA A 137 -3.93 -2.57 -3.07
C ALA A 137 -4.55 -1.20 -3.37
N VAL A 138 -4.03 -0.47 -4.38
CA VAL A 138 -4.60 0.83 -4.78
C VAL A 138 -6.01 0.66 -5.33
N PHE A 139 -6.25 -0.36 -6.15
CA PHE A 139 -7.58 -0.67 -6.68
C PHE A 139 -8.58 -0.98 -5.57
N LEU A 140 -8.17 -1.76 -4.57
CA LEU A 140 -9.00 -2.10 -3.41
C LEU A 140 -9.31 -0.86 -2.55
N CYS A 141 -8.31 -0.03 -2.25
CA CYS A 141 -8.53 1.23 -1.52
C CYS A 141 -9.55 2.12 -2.25
N ARG A 142 -9.43 2.22 -3.56
CA ARG A 142 -10.35 2.97 -4.38
C ARG A 142 -11.76 2.37 -4.39
N TRP A 143 -11.86 1.04 -4.51
CA TRP A 143 -13.15 0.35 -4.43
C TRP A 143 -13.82 0.61 -3.08
N LEU A 144 -13.07 0.57 -1.98
CA LEU A 144 -13.59 0.89 -0.64
C LEU A 144 -14.07 2.34 -0.54
N CYS A 145 -13.33 3.31 -1.12
CA CYS A 145 -13.77 4.71 -1.16
C CYS A 145 -15.09 4.86 -1.93
N TRP A 146 -15.14 4.32 -3.15
CA TRP A 146 -16.35 4.34 -3.98
C TRP A 146 -17.54 3.64 -3.31
N TYR A 147 -17.29 2.49 -2.70
CA TYR A 147 -18.30 1.77 -1.93
C TYR A 147 -18.80 2.59 -0.74
N GLY A 148 -17.90 3.32 -0.07
CA GLY A 148 -18.26 4.26 0.99
C GLY A 148 -19.20 5.36 0.49
N GLU A 149 -18.89 6.00 -0.64
CA GLU A 149 -19.75 7.01 -1.28
C GLU A 149 -21.14 6.46 -1.63
N LEU A 150 -21.18 5.25 -2.21
CA LEU A 150 -22.46 4.57 -2.52
C LEU A 150 -23.30 4.35 -1.26
N LEU A 151 -22.68 4.02 -0.14
CA LEU A 151 -23.37 3.85 1.14
C LEU A 151 -23.93 5.16 1.68
N ASP A 152 -23.20 6.26 1.53
CA ASP A 152 -23.62 7.58 1.96
C ASP A 152 -24.80 8.08 1.09
N LEU A 153 -24.76 7.80 -0.23
CA LEU A 153 -25.90 8.07 -1.14
C LEU A 153 -27.16 7.27 -0.76
N ARG A 154 -27.01 5.96 -0.52
CA ARG A 154 -28.14 5.11 -0.07
C ARG A 154 -28.76 5.61 1.22
N ARG A 155 -27.93 6.07 2.15
CA ARG A 155 -28.41 6.67 3.41
C ARG A 155 -29.20 7.97 3.16
N GLY A 156 -28.66 8.86 2.32
CA GLY A 156 -29.35 10.10 1.93
C GLY A 156 -30.72 9.85 1.30
N LEU A 157 -30.86 8.74 0.55
CA LEU A 157 -32.11 8.28 -0.05
C LEU A 157 -33.00 7.45 0.88
N ARG A 158 -32.60 7.23 2.16
CA ARG A 158 -33.30 6.40 3.15
C ARG A 158 -33.52 4.93 2.70
N LEU A 159 -32.63 4.40 1.86
CA LEU A 159 -32.69 3.02 1.34
C LEU A 159 -31.88 2.03 2.20
N ASP A 160 -31.37 2.46 3.35
CA ASP A 160 -30.58 1.60 4.22
C ASP A 160 -31.47 0.63 5.00
N ALA A 161 -31.11 -0.66 4.94
CA ALA A 161 -31.66 -1.68 5.81
C ALA A 161 -31.21 -1.44 7.27
N PRO A 162 -32.00 -1.89 8.26
CA PRO A 162 -31.58 -1.82 9.66
C PRO A 162 -30.25 -2.56 9.87
N PRO A 163 -29.41 -2.11 10.82
CA PRO A 163 -28.12 -2.75 11.07
C PRO A 163 -28.28 -4.22 11.46
N SER A 164 -27.45 -5.08 10.89
CA SER A 164 -27.47 -6.51 11.19
C SER A 164 -26.96 -6.79 12.61
N PRO A 165 -27.34 -7.91 13.25
CA PRO A 165 -26.75 -8.33 14.52
C PRO A 165 -25.23 -8.40 14.40
N LEU A 166 -24.49 -7.87 15.40
CA LEU A 166 -23.02 -7.76 15.37
C LEU A 166 -22.46 -7.06 14.13
N ARG A 167 -23.30 -6.49 13.29
CA ARG A 167 -22.94 -5.77 12.05
C ARG A 167 -22.06 -6.59 11.09
N TRP A 168 -22.36 -7.88 10.97
CA TRP A 168 -21.59 -8.77 10.12
C TRP A 168 -21.72 -8.44 8.62
N ARG A 169 -22.95 -8.05 8.16
CA ARG A 169 -23.18 -7.63 6.77
C ARG A 169 -22.43 -6.35 6.41
N GLU A 170 -22.30 -5.45 7.36
CA GLU A 170 -21.57 -4.20 7.24
C GLU A 170 -20.06 -4.41 7.20
N THR A 171 -19.57 -5.48 7.86
CA THR A 171 -18.16 -5.85 7.90
C THR A 171 -17.70 -6.57 6.64
N LEU A 172 -18.58 -7.40 6.02
CA LEU A 172 -18.24 -8.21 4.83
C LEU A 172 -17.50 -7.46 3.72
N PRO A 173 -17.95 -6.27 3.27
CA PRO A 173 -17.28 -5.52 2.19
C PRO A 173 -15.86 -5.05 2.54
N TYR A 174 -15.48 -5.08 3.82
CA TYR A 174 -14.17 -4.69 4.31
C TYR A 174 -13.25 -5.88 4.58
N LEU A 175 -13.73 -7.12 4.44
CA LEU A 175 -12.90 -8.32 4.56
C LEU A 175 -11.76 -8.37 3.54
N PRO A 176 -11.91 -7.94 2.27
CA PRO A 176 -10.78 -7.84 1.36
C PRO A 176 -9.65 -6.94 1.87
N ALA A 177 -9.97 -5.85 2.58
CA ALA A 177 -8.95 -5.01 3.21
C ALA A 177 -8.25 -5.72 4.37
N ALA A 178 -9.00 -6.48 5.19
CA ALA A 178 -8.42 -7.31 6.23
C ALA A 178 -7.52 -8.41 5.67
N ALA A 179 -7.92 -9.06 4.57
CA ALA A 179 -7.12 -10.08 3.89
C ALA A 179 -5.87 -9.48 3.21
N LEU A 180 -5.98 -8.32 2.60
CA LEU A 180 -4.83 -7.61 2.06
C LEU A 180 -3.80 -7.31 3.16
N LEU A 181 -4.25 -6.71 4.25
CA LEU A 181 -3.40 -6.40 5.40
C LEU A 181 -2.88 -7.66 6.09
N GLY A 182 -3.73 -8.66 6.29
CA GLY A 182 -3.38 -9.85 7.07
C GLY A 182 -2.59 -10.90 6.30
N ILE A 183 -2.74 -10.99 4.98
CA ILE A 183 -2.18 -12.08 4.17
C ILE A 183 -1.26 -11.56 3.08
N ALA A 184 -1.76 -10.68 2.19
CA ALA A 184 -1.03 -10.31 0.99
C ALA A 184 0.20 -9.44 1.29
N LEU A 185 0.05 -8.41 2.14
CA LEU A 185 1.16 -7.51 2.46
C LEU A 185 2.30 -8.15 3.27
N PRO A 186 2.07 -9.03 4.27
CA PRO A 186 3.18 -9.72 4.94
C PRO A 186 3.93 -10.68 4.01
N LEU A 187 3.23 -11.37 3.10
CA LEU A 187 3.89 -12.17 2.07
C LEU A 187 4.75 -11.31 1.15
N LEU A 188 4.21 -10.16 0.74
CA LEU A 188 4.95 -9.19 -0.06
C LEU A 188 6.20 -8.69 0.67
N ALA A 189 6.05 -8.29 1.94
CA ALA A 189 7.16 -7.83 2.76
C ALA A 189 8.26 -8.92 2.84
N ARG A 190 7.85 -10.19 2.97
CA ARG A 190 8.80 -11.31 2.97
C ARG A 190 9.52 -11.49 1.64
N LEU A 191 8.84 -11.26 0.51
CA LEU A 191 9.47 -11.31 -0.82
C LEU A 191 10.46 -10.16 -1.05
N CYS A 192 10.29 -9.05 -0.32
CA CYS A 192 11.21 -7.91 -0.38
C CYS A 192 12.43 -8.07 0.55
N ASP A 193 12.40 -9.03 1.48
CA ASP A 193 13.52 -9.28 2.39
C ASP A 193 14.65 -10.00 1.67
N GLY A 194 15.88 -9.58 1.99
CA GLY A 194 17.07 -10.34 1.64
C GLY A 194 17.22 -11.63 2.48
N PRO A 195 18.15 -12.53 2.10
CA PRO A 195 18.34 -13.79 2.79
C PRO A 195 18.81 -13.63 4.24
N ASP A 196 19.57 -12.57 4.55
CA ASP A 196 20.27 -12.43 5.82
C ASP A 196 19.45 -11.66 6.88
N VAL A 197 18.66 -10.67 6.47
CA VAL A 197 17.95 -9.77 7.40
C VAL A 197 16.50 -9.57 6.97
N PRO A 198 15.51 -10.08 7.73
CA PRO A 198 14.09 -9.87 7.45
C PRO A 198 13.65 -8.47 7.92
N PHE A 199 14.16 -7.42 7.30
CA PHE A 199 13.85 -6.03 7.69
C PHE A 199 12.40 -5.65 7.41
N PHE A 200 11.92 -5.97 6.19
CA PHE A 200 10.57 -5.60 5.78
C PHE A 200 9.51 -6.44 6.50
N SER A 201 9.64 -7.76 6.49
CA SER A 201 8.65 -8.64 7.12
C SER A 201 8.80 -8.70 8.64
N GLY A 202 10.02 -8.62 9.18
CA GLY A 202 10.27 -8.77 10.61
C GLY A 202 10.13 -7.48 11.42
N LEU A 203 10.41 -6.31 10.83
CA LEU A 203 10.41 -5.04 11.54
C LEU A 203 9.41 -4.04 10.97
N LEU A 204 9.59 -3.63 9.71
CA LEU A 204 8.82 -2.52 9.14
C LEU A 204 7.32 -2.85 9.05
N TYR A 205 7.00 -4.03 8.55
CA TYR A 205 5.61 -4.43 8.35
C TYR A 205 4.86 -4.61 9.67
N PRO A 206 5.26 -5.49 10.61
CA PRO A 206 4.46 -5.79 11.80
C PRO A 206 4.35 -4.62 12.77
N PHE A 207 5.38 -3.76 12.87
CA PHE A 207 5.41 -2.68 13.86
C PHE A 207 4.94 -1.33 13.32
N LEU A 208 4.96 -1.10 12.01
CA LEU A 208 4.58 0.18 11.41
C LEU A 208 3.39 0.03 10.47
N LEU A 209 3.54 -0.75 9.39
CA LEU A 209 2.54 -0.80 8.32
C LEU A 209 1.25 -1.51 8.76
N LEU A 210 1.37 -2.60 9.50
CA LEU A 210 0.24 -3.38 9.97
C LEU A 210 -0.65 -2.60 10.95
N PRO A 211 -0.13 -1.96 12.03
CA PRO A 211 -0.94 -1.16 12.94
C PRO A 211 -1.58 0.06 12.25
N ILE A 212 -0.81 0.80 11.43
CA ILE A 212 -1.32 1.97 10.71
C ILE A 212 -2.40 1.55 9.73
N GLY A 213 -2.15 0.53 8.92
CA GLY A 213 -3.12 0.02 7.94
C GLY A 213 -4.41 -0.47 8.59
N SER A 214 -4.29 -1.21 9.69
CA SER A 214 -5.45 -1.71 10.46
C SER A 214 -6.25 -0.57 11.08
N PHE A 215 -5.59 0.46 11.62
CA PHE A 215 -6.24 1.64 12.15
C PHE A 215 -7.01 2.40 11.07
N LEU A 216 -6.38 2.65 9.91
CA LEU A 216 -7.01 3.36 8.78
C LEU A 216 -8.19 2.58 8.20
N ALA A 217 -8.07 1.25 8.05
CA ALA A 217 -9.15 0.40 7.59
C ALA A 217 -10.32 0.39 8.60
N GLY A 218 -10.02 0.34 9.90
CA GLY A 218 -11.00 0.49 10.96
C GLY A 218 -11.71 1.85 10.92
N MET A 219 -10.96 2.94 10.72
CA MET A 219 -11.52 4.28 10.56
C MET A 219 -12.45 4.39 9.35
N ALA A 220 -12.07 3.84 8.20
CA ALA A 220 -12.89 3.84 7.00
C ALA A 220 -14.24 3.15 7.26
N LEU A 221 -14.22 1.96 7.86
CA LEU A 221 -15.44 1.24 8.24
C LEU A 221 -16.29 2.03 9.24
N GLY A 222 -15.67 2.53 10.33
CA GLY A 222 -16.35 3.28 11.39
C GLY A 222 -17.05 4.54 10.90
N ARG A 223 -16.42 5.24 9.95
CA ARG A 223 -16.96 6.45 9.33
C ARG A 223 -18.25 6.17 8.55
N HIS A 224 -18.26 5.10 7.75
CA HIS A 224 -19.39 4.81 6.86
C HIS A 224 -20.47 3.94 7.50
N ARG A 225 -20.09 2.98 8.33
CA ARG A 225 -21.02 1.99 8.91
C ARG A 225 -21.19 2.09 10.42
N GLY A 226 -20.40 2.92 11.09
CA GLY A 226 -20.39 3.03 12.55
C GLY A 226 -19.61 1.88 13.21
N PHE A 227 -19.78 1.69 14.51
CA PHE A 227 -18.99 0.70 15.25
C PHE A 227 -19.33 -0.74 14.84
N CYS A 228 -18.33 -1.46 14.31
CA CYS A 228 -18.43 -2.84 13.83
C CYS A 228 -17.41 -3.73 14.57
N PRO A 229 -17.78 -4.42 15.62
CA PRO A 229 -16.86 -5.15 16.51
C PRO A 229 -16.21 -6.37 15.83
N LEU A 230 -16.84 -6.92 14.78
CA LEU A 230 -16.31 -8.07 14.05
C LEU A 230 -15.10 -7.75 13.19
N PHE A 231 -14.90 -6.49 12.78
CA PHE A 231 -13.81 -6.12 11.90
C PHE A 231 -12.42 -6.29 12.51
N PRO A 232 -12.15 -5.84 13.76
CA PRO A 232 -10.88 -6.12 14.44
C PRO A 232 -10.58 -7.61 14.57
N LEU A 233 -11.60 -8.41 14.84
CA LEU A 233 -11.46 -9.88 14.91
C LEU A 233 -11.12 -10.45 13.52
N ALA A 234 -11.78 -9.99 12.47
CA ALA A 234 -11.48 -10.40 11.09
C ALA A 234 -10.04 -10.06 10.69
N CYS A 235 -9.55 -8.87 11.05
CA CYS A 235 -8.15 -8.48 10.81
C CYS A 235 -7.16 -9.43 11.51
N ALA A 236 -7.40 -9.75 12.78
CA ALA A 236 -6.57 -10.70 13.53
C ALA A 236 -6.63 -12.12 12.92
N LEU A 237 -7.82 -12.61 12.58
CA LEU A 237 -7.98 -13.94 11.97
C LEU A 237 -7.32 -14.04 10.59
N CYS A 238 -7.37 -12.97 9.78
CA CYS A 238 -6.66 -12.94 8.50
C CYS A 238 -5.13 -12.97 8.67
N TYR A 239 -4.60 -12.36 9.73
CA TYR A 239 -3.16 -12.36 10.00
C TYR A 239 -2.66 -13.66 10.66
N LEU A 240 -3.52 -14.38 11.36
CA LEU A 240 -3.15 -15.58 12.11
C LEU A 240 -2.38 -16.63 11.28
N PRO A 241 -2.77 -16.97 10.03
CA PRO A 241 -2.01 -17.91 9.21
C PRO A 241 -0.57 -17.45 8.96
N MET A 242 -0.35 -16.14 8.79
CA MET A 242 0.96 -15.58 8.51
C MET A 242 1.90 -15.66 9.71
N VAL A 243 1.38 -15.63 10.93
CA VAL A 243 2.18 -15.87 12.14
C VAL A 243 2.87 -17.23 12.09
N PHE A 244 2.17 -18.26 11.65
CA PHE A 244 2.71 -19.62 11.59
C PHE A 244 3.50 -19.90 10.30
N LEU A 245 3.20 -19.22 9.21
CA LEU A 245 3.86 -19.42 7.91
C LEU A 245 5.19 -18.64 7.80
N LEU A 246 5.23 -17.42 8.31
CA LEU A 246 6.38 -16.52 8.16
C LEU A 246 7.20 -16.35 9.44
N PHE A 247 6.55 -16.57 10.59
CA PHE A 247 7.14 -16.35 11.92
C PHE A 247 7.06 -17.63 12.74
N ASN A 248 6.93 -17.48 14.03
CA ASN A 248 6.75 -18.56 14.98
C ASN A 248 5.70 -18.18 16.03
N ALA A 249 5.37 -19.09 16.92
CA ALA A 249 4.35 -18.85 17.95
C ALA A 249 4.63 -17.61 18.85
N THR A 250 5.88 -17.19 18.97
CA THR A 250 6.23 -15.96 19.74
C THR A 250 5.66 -14.70 19.11
N ALA A 251 5.40 -14.71 17.80
CA ALA A 251 4.82 -13.60 17.06
C ALA A 251 3.29 -13.48 17.20
N LEU A 252 2.64 -14.32 18.02
CA LEU A 252 1.19 -14.21 18.27
C LEU A 252 0.75 -12.83 18.81
N PHE A 253 1.64 -12.10 19.46
CA PHE A 253 1.33 -10.74 19.90
C PHE A 253 1.05 -9.78 18.75
N HIS A 254 1.50 -10.06 17.52
CA HIS A 254 1.16 -9.27 16.33
C HIS A 254 -0.35 -9.25 16.05
N LEU A 255 -1.09 -10.27 16.51
CA LEU A 255 -2.56 -10.25 16.45
C LEU A 255 -3.14 -9.05 17.22
N LEU A 256 -2.53 -8.68 18.34
CA LEU A 256 -2.91 -7.49 19.11
C LEU A 256 -2.53 -6.21 18.36
N LEU A 257 -1.36 -6.19 17.68
CA LEU A 257 -0.95 -5.06 16.84
C LEU A 257 -1.87 -4.85 15.62
N THR A 258 -2.66 -5.85 15.27
CA THR A 258 -3.67 -5.77 14.21
C THR A 258 -5.04 -5.39 14.78
N ALA A 259 -5.50 -6.13 15.80
CA ALA A 259 -6.85 -5.99 16.34
C ALA A 259 -7.06 -4.68 17.09
N VAL A 260 -6.09 -4.28 17.93
CA VAL A 260 -6.24 -3.07 18.78
C VAL A 260 -6.28 -1.81 17.94
N PRO A 261 -5.36 -1.54 17.00
CA PRO A 261 -5.48 -0.37 16.13
C PRO A 261 -6.74 -0.38 15.28
N ALA A 262 -7.16 -1.53 14.73
CA ALA A 262 -8.42 -1.64 13.99
C ALA A 262 -9.63 -1.27 14.86
N LEU A 263 -9.66 -1.73 16.11
CA LEU A 263 -10.72 -1.39 17.07
C LEU A 263 -10.72 0.11 17.41
N LEU A 264 -9.56 0.67 17.69
CA LEU A 264 -9.40 2.10 18.00
C LEU A 264 -9.82 2.98 16.84
N GLY A 265 -9.38 2.67 15.63
CA GLY A 265 -9.77 3.39 14.41
C GLY A 265 -11.27 3.33 14.15
N ASN A 266 -11.87 2.14 14.28
CA ASN A 266 -13.30 1.92 14.11
C ASN A 266 -14.12 2.66 15.18
N GLY A 267 -13.72 2.55 16.44
CA GLY A 267 -14.40 3.23 17.56
C GLY A 267 -14.31 4.75 17.45
N LEU A 268 -13.11 5.29 17.17
CA LEU A 268 -12.90 6.72 17.01
C LEU A 268 -13.77 7.30 15.89
N ALA A 269 -13.77 6.67 14.71
CA ALA A 269 -14.55 7.14 13.58
C ALA A 269 -16.05 7.06 13.82
N ALA A 270 -16.52 5.99 14.49
CA ALA A 270 -17.92 5.83 14.88
C ALA A 270 -18.37 6.92 15.88
N LEU A 271 -17.52 7.28 16.85
CA LEU A 271 -17.77 8.36 17.80
C LEU A 271 -17.83 9.73 17.13
N LEU A 272 -16.87 10.01 16.23
CA LEU A 272 -16.84 11.28 15.45
C LEU A 272 -18.07 11.43 14.57
N ARG A 273 -18.51 10.34 13.96
CA ARG A 273 -19.75 10.30 13.19
C ARG A 273 -20.97 10.65 14.04
N ARG A 274 -21.12 10.03 15.21
CA ARG A 274 -22.25 10.27 16.13
C ARG A 274 -22.33 11.72 16.59
N LYS A 275 -21.18 12.42 16.70
CA LYS A 275 -21.14 13.85 17.04
C LYS A 275 -21.61 14.74 15.88
N ARG A 276 -21.47 14.32 14.63
CA ARG A 276 -21.91 15.10 13.45
C ARG A 276 -23.40 14.92 13.14
N GLU A 277 -24.01 13.85 13.62
CA GLU A 277 -25.43 13.54 13.41
C GLU A 277 -26.32 14.15 14.52
N LYS A 278 -25.71 14.72 15.59
CA LYS A 278 -26.36 15.52 16.64
C LYS A 278 -26.23 17.01 16.34
#